data_dab876a2fdccf21d5242db43acb6aa33
#
_entry.id   dab876a2fdccf21d5242db43acb6aa33
#
_cell.length_a   1.000
_cell.length_b   1.000
_cell.length_c   1.000
_cell.angle_alpha   90.00
_cell.angle_beta   90.00
_cell.angle_gamma   90.00
#
_symmetry.space_group_name_H-M   'P 1'
#
loop_
_entity.id
_entity.type
_entity.pdbx_description
1 polymer ?
#
loop_
_entity_poly.entity_id
_entity_poly.type
_entity_poly.pdbx_seq_one_letter_code
_entity_poly.pdbx_strand_id
1 'polypeptide(L)'
;QMVFGWGKKKQVEEPVERKAINQNIELSDVSKIIDDLSKLRESQTLSEIKNLRNSTAPLIDDLMKIGIVLEKDDLNIDDIDKHLAIIVVRGKKQVIDILKKDVKNLIQVSTIDDAKKLDYFLTQLLKKVGDVLGRQTRVIHIFAKKYANQLTDNLKIMNENSDNISQLLKHYASRQSTFEEINEMLIKIKSLNQEHSDKTKRNSEILLNLKSIEEKKTSLQKSLDCQLI
;
A
#
# COMPACT_ATOMS: atom_id res chain seq x y z
N GLN A 1 -5.65 -55.97 -8.25
CA GLN A 1 -4.75 -56.03 -7.09
C GLN A 1 -3.81 -54.85 -7.11
N MET A 2 -3.74 -54.21 -5.93
CA MET A 2 -2.78 -53.22 -5.43
C MET A 2 -3.03 -51.75 -5.77
N VAL A 3 -3.64 -51.15 -4.77
CA VAL A 3 -3.76 -49.74 -4.46
C VAL A 3 -2.45 -49.26 -3.87
N PHE A 4 -1.89 -48.16 -4.37
CA PHE A 4 -0.94 -47.36 -3.61
C PHE A 4 -1.37 -45.91 -3.60
N GLY A 5 -2.06 -45.56 -2.52
CA GLY A 5 -2.30 -44.18 -2.15
C GLY A 5 -1.07 -43.57 -1.48
N TRP A 6 -0.55 -42.49 -2.06
CA TRP A 6 0.42 -41.62 -1.39
C TRP A 6 -0.29 -40.33 -1.00
N GLY A 7 -0.81 -40.35 0.22
CA GLY A 7 -1.26 -39.13 0.88
C GLY A 7 -0.05 -38.28 1.29
N LYS A 8 0.17 -37.15 0.61
CA LYS A 8 1.07 -36.11 1.13
C LYS A 8 0.45 -35.53 2.39
N LYS A 9 1.03 -35.84 3.56
CA LYS A 9 0.76 -35.15 4.81
C LYS A 9 1.12 -33.68 4.59
N LYS A 10 0.13 -32.78 4.64
CA LYS A 10 0.35 -31.36 4.86
C LYS A 10 1.06 -31.24 6.22
N GLN A 11 2.31 -30.79 6.20
CA GLN A 11 2.95 -30.30 7.42
C GLN A 11 2.12 -29.09 7.88
N VAL A 12 1.44 -29.24 8.99
CA VAL A 12 0.86 -28.15 9.75
C VAL A 12 2.07 -27.42 10.35
N GLU A 13 2.41 -26.25 9.82
CA GLU A 13 3.36 -25.36 10.46
C GLU A 13 2.81 -25.02 11.83
N GLU A 14 3.50 -25.46 12.88
CA GLU A 14 3.20 -25.05 14.25
C GLU A 14 3.27 -23.52 14.31
N PRO A 15 2.30 -22.86 14.99
CA PRO A 15 2.33 -21.43 15.16
C PRO A 15 3.60 -21.08 15.95
N VAL A 16 4.51 -20.36 15.31
CA VAL A 16 5.70 -19.79 15.97
C VAL A 16 5.18 -18.94 17.12
N GLU A 17 5.31 -19.44 18.35
CA GLU A 17 5.06 -18.65 19.56
C GLU A 17 5.95 -17.40 19.51
N ARG A 18 5.35 -16.27 19.17
CA ARG A 18 5.99 -14.98 19.32
C ARG A 18 6.14 -14.73 20.82
N LYS A 19 7.30 -15.05 21.37
CA LYS A 19 7.66 -14.61 22.72
C LYS A 19 7.45 -13.10 22.74
N ALA A 20 6.44 -12.66 23.49
CA ALA A 20 6.25 -11.24 23.76
C ALA A 20 7.52 -10.76 24.47
N ILE A 21 8.34 -10.02 23.77
CA ILE A 21 9.49 -9.34 24.36
C ILE A 21 8.86 -8.20 25.17
N ASN A 22 8.71 -8.44 26.48
CA ASN A 22 8.35 -7.40 27.45
C ASN A 22 9.55 -6.44 27.58
N GLN A 23 9.72 -5.59 26.58
CA GLN A 23 10.60 -4.43 26.69
C GLN A 23 9.74 -3.29 27.24
N ASN A 24 10.09 -2.81 28.42
CA ASN A 24 9.57 -1.55 28.93
C ASN A 24 10.09 -0.43 28.01
N ILE A 25 9.22 0.06 27.14
CA ILE A 25 9.51 1.17 26.23
C ILE A 25 9.13 2.46 26.96
N GLU A 26 10.09 3.37 27.11
CA GLU A 26 9.80 4.68 27.64
C GLU A 26 9.00 5.52 26.64
N LEU A 27 8.08 6.33 27.12
CA LEU A 27 7.22 7.17 26.28
C LEU A 27 8.04 8.13 25.39
N SER A 28 9.24 8.52 25.85
CA SER A 28 10.21 9.32 25.10
C SER A 28 10.69 8.64 23.81
N ASP A 29 10.80 7.31 23.80
CA ASP A 29 11.39 6.53 22.71
C ASP A 29 10.36 6.10 21.67
N VAL A 30 9.07 6.15 22.01
CA VAL A 30 7.98 5.69 21.12
C VAL A 30 8.00 6.42 19.78
N SER A 31 8.22 7.74 19.78
CA SER A 31 8.26 8.53 18.53
C SER A 31 9.39 8.06 17.61
N LYS A 32 10.58 7.81 18.17
CA LYS A 32 11.73 7.30 17.40
C LYS A 32 11.47 5.91 16.84
N ILE A 33 10.87 5.03 17.64
CA ILE A 33 10.52 3.66 17.21
C ILE A 33 9.52 3.71 16.06
N ILE A 34 8.52 4.59 16.10
CA ILE A 34 7.54 4.78 15.04
C ILE A 34 8.23 5.27 13.76
N ASP A 35 9.12 6.24 13.84
CA ASP A 35 9.86 6.76 12.69
C ASP A 35 10.73 5.67 12.04
N ASP A 36 11.42 4.87 12.84
CA ASP A 36 12.25 3.76 12.35
C ASP A 36 11.39 2.65 11.71
N LEU A 37 10.24 2.32 12.32
CA LEU A 37 9.28 1.37 11.75
C LEU A 37 8.66 1.88 10.45
N SER A 38 8.34 3.17 10.37
CA SER A 38 7.79 3.78 9.15
C SER A 38 8.78 3.68 8.00
N LYS A 39 10.06 4.04 8.22
CA LYS A 39 11.13 3.93 7.22
C LYS A 39 11.37 2.48 6.78
N LEU A 40 11.38 1.55 7.73
CA LEU A 40 11.55 0.13 7.44
C LEU A 40 10.40 -0.38 6.56
N ARG A 41 9.15 -0.02 6.89
CA ARG A 41 7.97 -0.43 6.13
C ARG A 41 7.93 0.19 4.73
N GLU A 42 8.32 1.45 4.61
CA GLU A 42 8.49 2.09 3.30
C GLU A 42 9.49 1.34 2.43
N SER A 43 10.68 1.05 2.97
CA SER A 43 11.72 0.31 2.26
C SER A 43 11.26 -1.10 1.84
N GLN A 44 10.57 -1.83 2.72
CA GLN A 44 10.02 -3.14 2.40
C GLN A 44 8.97 -3.06 1.29
N THR A 45 8.01 -2.14 1.40
CA THR A 45 6.96 -1.93 0.41
C THR A 45 7.54 -1.58 -0.96
N LEU A 46 8.52 -0.67 -1.00
CA LEU A 46 9.21 -0.30 -2.24
C LEU A 46 9.98 -1.48 -2.85
N SER A 47 10.62 -2.31 -2.03
CA SER A 47 11.32 -3.51 -2.50
C SER A 47 10.37 -4.52 -3.16
N GLU A 48 9.23 -4.79 -2.52
CA GLU A 48 8.20 -5.69 -3.07
C GLU A 48 7.61 -5.15 -4.37
N ILE A 49 7.29 -3.84 -4.43
CA ILE A 49 6.77 -3.20 -5.65
C ILE A 49 7.83 -3.21 -6.78
N LYS A 50 9.12 -3.00 -6.47
CA LYS A 50 10.20 -3.14 -7.45
C LYS A 50 10.27 -4.55 -8.04
N ASN A 51 10.10 -5.57 -7.21
CA ASN A 51 10.08 -6.97 -7.69
C ASN A 51 8.88 -7.21 -8.62
N LEU A 52 7.68 -6.76 -8.26
CA LEU A 52 6.50 -6.87 -9.11
C LEU A 52 6.65 -6.07 -10.41
N ARG A 53 7.21 -4.87 -10.35
CA ARG A 53 7.54 -4.07 -11.53
C ARG A 53 8.51 -4.82 -12.45
N ASN A 54 9.55 -5.42 -11.90
CA ASN A 54 10.56 -6.14 -12.67
C ASN A 54 10.00 -7.44 -13.29
N SER A 55 9.07 -8.12 -12.63
CA SER A 55 8.36 -9.26 -13.22
C SER A 55 7.35 -8.86 -14.29
N THR A 56 6.84 -7.62 -14.24
CA THR A 56 5.91 -7.08 -15.25
C THR A 56 6.62 -6.54 -16.50
N ALA A 57 7.85 -6.07 -16.38
CA ALA A 57 8.59 -5.48 -17.49
C ALA A 57 8.70 -6.39 -18.74
N PRO A 58 9.11 -7.67 -18.63
CA PRO A 58 9.17 -8.56 -19.79
C PRO A 58 7.80 -8.80 -20.44
N LEU A 59 6.71 -8.77 -19.68
CA LEU A 59 5.35 -8.93 -20.21
C LEU A 59 4.96 -7.71 -21.05
N ILE A 60 5.36 -6.51 -20.64
CA ILE A 60 5.19 -5.29 -21.43
C ILE A 60 5.96 -5.38 -22.76
N ASP A 61 7.22 -5.83 -22.71
CA ASP A 61 8.05 -6.02 -23.92
C ASP A 61 7.41 -7.04 -24.87
N ASP A 62 6.84 -8.09 -24.33
CA ASP A 62 6.14 -9.12 -25.13
C ASP A 62 4.85 -8.58 -25.74
N LEU A 63 4.08 -7.74 -25.02
CA LEU A 63 2.92 -7.05 -25.61
C LEU A 63 3.34 -6.17 -26.80
N MET A 64 4.44 -5.42 -26.69
CA MET A 64 4.96 -4.61 -27.79
C MET A 64 5.40 -5.47 -28.98
N LYS A 65 6.10 -6.59 -28.74
CA LYS A 65 6.48 -7.56 -29.79
C LYS A 65 5.26 -8.14 -30.50
N ILE A 66 4.22 -8.55 -29.75
CA ILE A 66 2.97 -9.04 -30.32
C ILE A 66 2.35 -7.99 -31.25
N GLY A 67 2.34 -6.70 -30.83
CA GLY A 67 1.84 -5.61 -31.68
C GLY A 67 2.60 -5.47 -32.99
N ILE A 68 3.94 -5.61 -32.98
CA ILE A 68 4.80 -5.53 -34.17
C ILE A 68 4.58 -6.72 -35.11
N VAL A 69 4.49 -7.93 -34.55
CA VAL A 69 4.31 -9.15 -35.34
C VAL A 69 2.90 -9.20 -35.92
N LEU A 70 1.88 -8.85 -35.13
CA LEU A 70 0.48 -8.79 -35.58
C LEU A 70 0.30 -7.78 -36.72
N GLU A 71 1.04 -6.66 -36.73
CA GLU A 71 0.97 -5.68 -37.82
C GLU A 71 1.35 -6.26 -39.16
N LYS A 72 2.38 -7.13 -39.20
CA LYS A 72 2.93 -7.75 -40.40
C LYS A 72 2.16 -9.01 -40.85
N ASP A 73 1.29 -9.54 -40.03
CA ASP A 73 0.56 -10.76 -40.26
C ASP A 73 -0.71 -10.47 -41.07
N ASP A 74 -0.88 -11.06 -42.26
CA ASP A 74 -2.01 -10.84 -43.15
C ASP A 74 -3.29 -11.58 -42.71
N LEU A 75 -3.20 -12.43 -41.65
CA LEU A 75 -4.30 -13.17 -41.05
C LEU A 75 -5.13 -14.05 -42.00
N ASN A 76 -4.62 -14.35 -43.20
CA ASN A 76 -5.28 -15.20 -44.25
C ASN A 76 -6.75 -14.84 -44.47
N ILE A 77 -7.06 -13.56 -44.64
CA ILE A 77 -8.42 -13.03 -44.78
C ILE A 77 -8.97 -13.07 -46.20
N ASP A 78 -8.21 -13.60 -47.17
CA ASP A 78 -8.57 -13.58 -48.59
C ASP A 78 -9.77 -14.49 -48.90
N ASP A 79 -10.00 -15.55 -48.13
CA ASP A 79 -11.05 -16.54 -48.32
C ASP A 79 -12.32 -16.28 -47.50
N ILE A 80 -12.46 -15.14 -46.84
CA ILE A 80 -13.60 -14.83 -45.97
C ILE A 80 -14.55 -13.78 -46.59
N ASP A 81 -15.80 -13.76 -46.10
CA ASP A 81 -16.78 -12.75 -46.50
C ASP A 81 -16.23 -11.31 -46.30
N LYS A 82 -16.52 -10.44 -47.29
CA LYS A 82 -16.03 -9.06 -47.33
C LYS A 82 -16.39 -8.25 -46.04
N HIS A 83 -17.59 -8.45 -45.47
CA HIS A 83 -17.98 -7.75 -44.25
C HIS A 83 -17.18 -8.25 -43.05
N LEU A 84 -16.92 -9.55 -43.01
CA LEU A 84 -16.09 -10.14 -41.93
C LEU A 84 -14.63 -9.70 -42.07
N ALA A 85 -14.08 -9.63 -43.29
CA ALA A 85 -12.73 -9.12 -43.53
C ALA A 85 -12.57 -7.68 -43.04
N ILE A 86 -13.52 -6.78 -43.27
CA ILE A 86 -13.51 -5.41 -42.75
C ILE A 86 -13.48 -5.38 -41.22
N ILE A 87 -14.26 -6.22 -40.56
CA ILE A 87 -14.29 -6.31 -39.09
C ILE A 87 -12.93 -6.79 -38.55
N VAL A 88 -12.32 -7.81 -39.18
CA VAL A 88 -11.01 -8.36 -38.82
C VAL A 88 -9.92 -7.29 -38.95
N VAL A 89 -9.85 -6.60 -40.10
CA VAL A 89 -8.86 -5.52 -40.33
C VAL A 89 -9.03 -4.39 -39.33
N ARG A 90 -10.27 -3.98 -39.04
CA ARG A 90 -10.54 -2.94 -38.05
C ARG A 90 -10.13 -3.36 -36.63
N GLY A 91 -10.47 -4.59 -36.23
CA GLY A 91 -10.10 -5.17 -34.94
C GLY A 91 -8.59 -5.29 -34.77
N LYS A 92 -7.90 -5.82 -35.78
CA LYS A 92 -6.44 -5.88 -35.85
C LYS A 92 -5.81 -4.49 -35.63
N LYS A 93 -6.27 -3.48 -36.36
CA LYS A 93 -5.78 -2.11 -36.24
C LYS A 93 -5.96 -1.55 -34.83
N GLN A 94 -7.12 -1.74 -34.20
CA GLN A 94 -7.39 -1.26 -32.84
C GLN A 94 -6.44 -1.90 -31.82
N VAL A 95 -6.18 -3.19 -31.91
CA VAL A 95 -5.23 -3.88 -31.02
C VAL A 95 -3.80 -3.36 -31.24
N ILE A 96 -3.36 -3.23 -32.48
CA ILE A 96 -2.03 -2.69 -32.80
C ILE A 96 -1.87 -1.26 -32.29
N ASP A 97 -2.87 -0.41 -32.48
CA ASP A 97 -2.85 0.98 -32.01
C ASP A 97 -2.63 1.08 -30.51
N ILE A 98 -3.31 0.23 -29.71
CA ILE A 98 -3.13 0.19 -28.25
C ILE A 98 -1.75 -0.36 -27.88
N LEU A 99 -1.35 -1.49 -28.46
CA LEU A 99 -0.07 -2.11 -28.14
C LEU A 99 1.13 -1.23 -28.51
N LYS A 100 1.02 -0.41 -29.55
CA LYS A 100 2.08 0.51 -29.98
C LYS A 100 2.05 1.88 -29.29
N LYS A 101 0.87 2.43 -29.01
CA LYS A 101 0.75 3.82 -28.51
C LYS A 101 0.64 3.90 -26.99
N ASP A 102 -0.08 2.97 -26.39
CA ASP A 102 -0.38 3.01 -24.97
C ASP A 102 0.56 2.15 -24.12
N VAL A 103 1.18 1.12 -24.72
CA VAL A 103 2.20 0.30 -24.05
C VAL A 103 3.56 1.03 -24.12
N LYS A 104 4.04 1.47 -22.95
CA LYS A 104 5.32 2.18 -22.80
C LYS A 104 6.16 1.49 -21.74
N ASN A 105 7.45 1.81 -21.72
CA ASN A 105 8.34 1.33 -20.67
C ASN A 105 7.82 1.68 -19.29
N LEU A 106 7.87 0.70 -18.37
CA LEU A 106 7.43 0.88 -17.00
C LEU A 106 8.27 1.93 -16.27
N ILE A 107 7.58 2.72 -15.47
CA ILE A 107 8.17 3.73 -14.59
C ILE A 107 9.16 3.05 -13.63
N GLN A 108 10.31 3.65 -13.41
CA GLN A 108 11.23 3.23 -12.35
C GLN A 108 10.65 3.64 -10.99
N VAL A 109 10.75 2.73 -10.02
CA VAL A 109 10.20 2.94 -8.69
C VAL A 109 11.35 3.22 -7.72
N SER A 110 11.42 4.45 -7.24
CA SER A 110 12.38 4.87 -6.21
C SER A 110 11.68 5.37 -4.95
N THR A 111 10.49 5.92 -5.11
CA THR A 111 9.67 6.51 -4.06
C THR A 111 8.26 5.93 -4.06
N ILE A 112 7.51 6.15 -2.97
CA ILE A 112 6.08 5.77 -2.90
C ILE A 112 5.26 6.50 -3.98
N ASP A 113 5.62 7.72 -4.34
CA ASP A 113 4.92 8.45 -5.40
C ASP A 113 5.18 7.85 -6.78
N ASP A 114 6.39 7.34 -7.04
CA ASP A 114 6.66 6.57 -8.27
C ASP A 114 5.85 5.28 -8.29
N ALA A 115 5.72 4.61 -7.14
CA ALA A 115 4.90 3.41 -7.02
C ALA A 115 3.41 3.69 -7.30
N LYS A 116 2.86 4.81 -6.82
CA LYS A 116 1.49 5.25 -7.14
C LYS A 116 1.32 5.56 -8.64
N LYS A 117 2.31 6.19 -9.26
CA LYS A 117 2.29 6.43 -10.72
C LYS A 117 2.33 5.13 -11.51
N LEU A 118 3.12 4.15 -11.06
CA LEU A 118 3.17 2.82 -11.66
C LEU A 118 1.81 2.11 -11.55
N ASP A 119 1.21 2.10 -10.37
CA ASP A 119 -0.12 1.52 -10.13
C ASP A 119 -1.19 2.14 -11.04
N TYR A 120 -1.23 3.46 -11.10
CA TYR A 120 -2.14 4.19 -11.99
C TYR A 120 -1.90 3.82 -13.46
N PHE A 121 -0.63 3.79 -13.90
CA PHE A 121 -0.28 3.43 -15.28
C PHE A 121 -0.75 2.02 -15.65
N LEU A 122 -0.44 1.02 -14.79
CA LEU A 122 -0.85 -0.38 -15.02
C LEU A 122 -2.38 -0.52 -15.04
N THR A 123 -3.09 0.10 -14.12
CA THR A 123 -4.54 0.10 -14.08
C THR A 123 -5.15 0.68 -15.36
N GLN A 124 -4.64 1.80 -15.86
CA GLN A 124 -5.12 2.42 -17.09
C GLN A 124 -4.80 1.58 -18.33
N LEU A 125 -3.60 1.01 -18.38
CA LEU A 125 -3.18 0.14 -19.48
C LEU A 125 -4.06 -1.12 -19.55
N LEU A 126 -4.22 -1.82 -18.42
CA LEU A 126 -5.02 -3.04 -18.33
C LEU A 126 -6.50 -2.79 -18.68
N LYS A 127 -7.05 -1.67 -18.23
CA LYS A 127 -8.41 -1.27 -18.61
C LYS A 127 -8.54 -1.05 -20.11
N LYS A 128 -7.65 -0.27 -20.73
CA LYS A 128 -7.68 0.00 -22.17
C LYS A 128 -7.53 -1.26 -23.00
N VAL A 129 -6.54 -2.09 -22.66
CA VAL A 129 -6.29 -3.36 -23.35
C VAL A 129 -7.47 -4.31 -23.17
N GLY A 130 -7.99 -4.44 -21.93
CA GLY A 130 -9.14 -5.28 -21.62
C GLY A 130 -10.42 -4.84 -22.37
N ASP A 131 -10.71 -3.55 -22.45
CA ASP A 131 -11.85 -3.00 -23.19
C ASP A 131 -11.79 -3.31 -24.68
N VAL A 132 -10.61 -3.21 -25.28
CA VAL A 132 -10.44 -3.52 -26.72
C VAL A 132 -10.46 -5.01 -26.98
N LEU A 133 -9.73 -5.80 -26.21
CA LEU A 133 -9.76 -7.25 -26.33
C LEU A 133 -11.17 -7.80 -26.10
N GLY A 134 -11.89 -7.31 -25.09
CA GLY A 134 -13.25 -7.71 -24.80
C GLY A 134 -14.22 -7.49 -25.98
N ARG A 135 -14.08 -6.36 -26.69
CA ARG A 135 -14.90 -6.06 -27.88
C ARG A 135 -14.49 -6.88 -29.11
N GLN A 136 -13.19 -7.16 -29.26
CA GLN A 136 -12.64 -7.84 -30.44
C GLN A 136 -12.36 -9.34 -30.22
N THR A 137 -12.71 -9.89 -29.06
CA THR A 137 -12.36 -11.26 -28.67
C THR A 137 -12.74 -12.30 -29.73
N ARG A 138 -13.94 -12.20 -30.32
CA ARG A 138 -14.38 -13.16 -31.35
C ARG A 138 -13.49 -13.08 -32.59
N VAL A 139 -13.18 -11.89 -33.05
CA VAL A 139 -12.37 -11.66 -34.26
C VAL A 139 -10.94 -12.15 -34.02
N ILE A 140 -10.34 -11.80 -32.87
CA ILE A 140 -8.97 -12.20 -32.55
C ILE A 140 -8.87 -13.71 -32.32
N HIS A 141 -9.85 -14.34 -31.66
CA HIS A 141 -9.85 -15.79 -31.47
C HIS A 141 -9.98 -16.59 -32.78
N ILE A 142 -10.74 -16.10 -33.75
CA ILE A 142 -10.93 -16.80 -35.01
C ILE A 142 -9.69 -16.69 -35.90
N PHE A 143 -9.13 -15.47 -36.04
CA PHE A 143 -8.08 -15.18 -37.03
C PHE A 143 -6.69 -15.06 -36.46
N ALA A 144 -6.56 -14.85 -35.15
CA ALA A 144 -5.27 -14.62 -34.47
C ALA A 144 -5.19 -15.43 -33.16
N LYS A 145 -5.68 -16.67 -33.14
CA LYS A 145 -5.75 -17.51 -31.93
C LYS A 145 -4.42 -17.60 -31.17
N LYS A 146 -3.30 -17.67 -31.88
CA LYS A 146 -1.96 -17.71 -31.31
C LYS A 146 -1.68 -16.44 -30.47
N TYR A 147 -2.01 -15.27 -31.01
CA TYR A 147 -1.81 -13.99 -30.32
C TYR A 147 -2.81 -13.79 -29.18
N ALA A 148 -4.05 -14.25 -29.37
CA ALA A 148 -5.07 -14.17 -28.33
C ALA A 148 -4.66 -14.91 -27.05
N ASN A 149 -4.11 -16.12 -27.17
CA ASN A 149 -3.66 -16.90 -26.03
C ASN A 149 -2.48 -16.20 -25.31
N GLN A 150 -1.45 -15.79 -26.07
CA GLN A 150 -0.30 -15.08 -25.49
C GLN A 150 -0.71 -13.76 -24.79
N LEU A 151 -1.61 -13.00 -25.41
CA LEU A 151 -2.16 -11.78 -24.81
C LEU A 151 -2.92 -12.08 -23.50
N THR A 152 -3.76 -13.12 -23.51
CA THR A 152 -4.55 -13.49 -22.33
C THR A 152 -3.67 -13.90 -21.16
N ASP A 153 -2.65 -14.73 -21.41
CA ASP A 153 -1.74 -15.21 -20.37
C ASP A 153 -0.91 -14.05 -19.78
N ASN A 154 -0.34 -13.21 -20.65
CA ASN A 154 0.44 -12.04 -20.21
C ASN A 154 -0.42 -11.04 -19.42
N LEU A 155 -1.64 -10.75 -19.90
CA LEU A 155 -2.54 -9.82 -19.23
C LEU A 155 -3.04 -10.36 -17.89
N LYS A 156 -3.22 -11.66 -17.74
CA LYS A 156 -3.59 -12.28 -16.47
C LYS A 156 -2.50 -12.03 -15.42
N ILE A 157 -1.24 -12.34 -15.75
CA ILE A 157 -0.11 -12.13 -14.84
C ILE A 157 0.08 -10.64 -14.52
N MET A 158 -0.07 -9.77 -15.52
CA MET A 158 0.02 -8.33 -15.32
C MET A 158 -1.09 -7.80 -14.40
N ASN A 159 -2.30 -8.34 -14.52
CA ASN A 159 -3.42 -7.97 -13.65
C ASN A 159 -3.17 -8.40 -12.21
N GLU A 160 -2.69 -9.64 -11.99
CA GLU A 160 -2.30 -10.12 -10.67
C GLU A 160 -1.19 -9.25 -10.05
N ASN A 161 -0.18 -8.88 -10.82
CA ASN A 161 0.88 -7.98 -10.35
C ASN A 161 0.35 -6.57 -10.02
N SER A 162 -0.55 -6.01 -10.85
CA SER A 162 -1.18 -4.71 -10.60
C SER A 162 -2.04 -4.72 -9.34
N ASP A 163 -2.84 -5.76 -9.15
CA ASP A 163 -3.65 -5.92 -7.94
C ASP A 163 -2.78 -6.02 -6.68
N ASN A 164 -1.68 -6.76 -6.74
CA ASN A 164 -0.72 -6.86 -5.64
C ASN A 164 -0.06 -5.50 -5.33
N ILE A 165 0.33 -4.72 -6.35
CA ILE A 165 0.87 -3.37 -6.15
C ILE A 165 -0.17 -2.47 -5.46
N SER A 166 -1.41 -2.48 -5.94
CA SER A 166 -2.51 -1.72 -5.34
C SER A 166 -2.76 -2.10 -3.89
N GLN A 167 -2.71 -3.39 -3.55
CA GLN A 167 -2.85 -3.87 -2.18
C GLN A 167 -1.70 -3.43 -1.28
N LEU A 168 -0.45 -3.53 -1.76
CA LEU A 168 0.72 -3.07 -1.02
C LEU A 168 0.64 -1.58 -0.69
N LEU A 169 0.23 -0.75 -1.64
CA LEU A 169 0.04 0.68 -1.44
C LEU A 169 -1.08 0.99 -0.45
N LYS A 170 -2.21 0.27 -0.51
CA LYS A 170 -3.29 0.41 0.47
C LYS A 170 -2.85 0.03 1.88
N HIS A 171 -2.13 -1.08 2.03
CA HIS A 171 -1.60 -1.50 3.33
C HIS A 171 -0.57 -0.51 3.88
N TYR A 172 0.29 0.04 3.01
CA TYR A 172 1.24 1.09 3.40
C TYR A 172 0.50 2.33 3.90
N ALA A 173 -0.48 2.84 3.14
CA ALA A 173 -1.25 4.02 3.52
C ALA A 173 -2.00 3.83 4.84
N SER A 174 -2.64 2.68 5.05
CA SER A 174 -3.34 2.36 6.31
C SER A 174 -2.39 2.35 7.50
N ARG A 175 -1.20 1.77 7.37
CA ARG A 175 -0.20 1.76 8.45
C ARG A 175 0.34 3.15 8.73
N GLN A 176 0.56 3.95 7.68
CA GLN A 176 1.02 5.33 7.83
C GLN A 176 0.00 6.17 8.62
N SER A 177 -1.30 6.03 8.30
CA SER A 177 -2.38 6.67 9.08
C SER A 177 -2.34 6.27 10.56
N THR A 178 -2.12 4.98 10.86
CA THR A 178 -2.00 4.51 12.25
C THR A 178 -0.79 5.13 12.95
N PHE A 179 0.34 5.28 12.28
CA PHE A 179 1.52 5.94 12.87
C PHE A 179 1.27 7.42 13.14
N GLU A 180 0.56 8.11 12.25
CA GLU A 180 0.15 9.50 12.44
C GLU A 180 -0.77 9.64 13.67
N GLU A 181 -1.79 8.79 13.78
CA GLU A 181 -2.69 8.76 14.95
C GLU A 181 -1.93 8.53 16.27
N ILE A 182 -0.97 7.60 16.30
CA ILE A 182 -0.16 7.36 17.50
C ILE A 182 0.69 8.60 17.83
N ASN A 183 1.29 9.26 16.85
CA ASN A 183 2.07 10.48 17.08
C ASN A 183 1.19 11.63 17.62
N GLU A 184 -0.02 11.80 17.12
CA GLU A 184 -0.98 12.76 17.66
C GLU A 184 -1.34 12.45 19.13
N MET A 185 -1.56 11.18 19.45
CA MET A 185 -1.81 10.75 20.84
C MET A 185 -0.61 11.04 21.75
N LEU A 186 0.61 10.82 21.28
CA LEU A 186 1.83 11.12 22.03
C LEU A 186 1.96 12.62 22.34
N ILE A 187 1.67 13.47 21.37
CA ILE A 187 1.67 14.94 21.57
C ILE A 187 0.65 15.32 22.64
N LYS A 188 -0.55 14.75 22.58
CA LYS A 188 -1.61 14.99 23.56
C LYS A 188 -1.24 14.53 24.96
N ILE A 189 -0.62 13.35 25.10
CA ILE A 189 -0.12 12.85 26.39
C ILE A 189 0.95 13.79 26.97
N LYS A 190 1.90 14.24 26.15
CA LYS A 190 2.93 15.21 26.60
C LYS A 190 2.31 16.51 27.10
N SER A 191 1.33 17.05 26.38
CA SER A 191 0.60 18.27 26.78
C SER A 191 -0.14 18.09 28.11
N LEU A 192 -0.85 16.96 28.29
CA LEU A 192 -1.58 16.66 29.53
C LEU A 192 -0.64 16.47 30.72
N ASN A 193 0.50 15.82 30.53
CA ASN A 193 1.52 15.65 31.57
C ASN A 193 2.10 17.00 32.01
N GLN A 194 2.34 17.91 31.06
CA GLN A 194 2.82 19.26 31.40
C GLN A 194 1.75 20.03 32.18
N GLU A 195 0.50 20.02 31.76
CA GLU A 195 -0.60 20.67 32.47
C GLU A 195 -0.80 20.10 33.88
N HIS A 196 -0.68 18.80 34.06
CA HIS A 196 -0.75 18.14 35.35
C HIS A 196 0.40 18.60 36.27
N SER A 197 1.63 18.67 35.73
CA SER A 197 2.81 19.17 36.47
C SER A 197 2.61 20.62 36.95
N ASP A 198 2.10 21.48 36.07
CA ASP A 198 1.87 22.88 36.38
C ASP A 198 0.76 23.07 37.44
N LYS A 199 -0.33 22.29 37.34
CA LYS A 199 -1.38 22.26 38.36
C LYS A 199 -0.86 21.76 39.72
N THR A 200 -0.01 20.75 39.71
CA THR A 200 0.60 20.20 40.95
C THR A 200 1.49 21.24 41.61
N LYS A 201 2.30 21.98 40.86
CA LYS A 201 3.10 23.08 41.40
C LYS A 201 2.25 24.17 42.00
N ARG A 202 1.21 24.63 41.32
CA ARG A 202 0.27 25.63 41.83
C ARG A 202 -0.41 25.19 43.13
N ASN A 203 -0.85 23.92 43.17
CA ASN A 203 -1.45 23.36 44.40
C ASN A 203 -0.46 23.38 45.59
N SER A 204 0.83 23.05 45.36
CA SER A 204 1.85 23.12 46.42
C SER A 204 2.08 24.54 46.90
N GLU A 205 2.10 25.53 46.00
CA GLU A 205 2.23 26.94 46.33
C GLU A 205 1.03 27.47 47.17
N ILE A 206 -0.19 27.07 46.77
CA ILE A 206 -1.41 27.42 47.50
C ILE A 206 -1.38 26.82 48.90
N LEU A 207 -0.96 25.56 49.07
CA LEU A 207 -0.83 24.93 50.39
C LEU A 207 0.19 25.64 51.30
N LEU A 208 1.30 26.06 50.74
CA LEU A 208 2.31 26.87 51.50
C LEU A 208 1.74 28.23 51.95
N ASN A 209 1.02 28.89 51.05
CA ASN A 209 0.37 30.16 51.35
C ASN A 209 -0.71 30.00 52.43
N LEU A 210 -1.53 28.95 52.35
CA LEU A 210 -2.54 28.66 53.40
C LEU A 210 -1.89 28.44 54.77
N LYS A 211 -0.81 27.66 54.87
CA LYS A 211 -0.08 27.47 56.12
C LYS A 211 0.42 28.79 56.70
N SER A 212 1.04 29.65 55.85
CA SER A 212 1.50 30.98 56.28
C SER A 212 0.36 31.87 56.79
N ILE A 213 -0.82 31.82 56.17
CA ILE A 213 -1.99 32.57 56.60
C ILE A 213 -2.53 32.01 57.93
N GLU A 214 -2.58 30.71 58.13
CA GLU A 214 -2.99 30.07 59.39
C GLU A 214 -2.05 30.43 60.56
N GLU A 215 -0.71 30.44 60.30
CA GLU A 215 0.27 30.86 61.28
C GLU A 215 0.09 32.35 61.67
N LYS A 216 -0.16 33.22 60.69
CA LYS A 216 -0.46 34.64 60.95
C LYS A 216 -1.76 34.83 61.74
N LYS A 217 -2.80 34.08 61.37
CA LYS A 217 -4.09 34.09 62.08
C LYS A 217 -3.92 33.69 63.55
N THR A 218 -3.17 32.62 63.80
CA THR A 218 -2.94 32.13 65.16
C THR A 218 -2.09 33.10 65.99
N SER A 219 -1.10 33.79 65.38
CA SER A 219 -0.31 34.80 66.07
C SER A 219 -1.15 36.04 66.39
N LEU A 220 -2.00 36.50 65.48
CA LEU A 220 -2.90 37.62 65.70
C LEU A 220 -3.93 37.33 66.81
N GLN A 221 -4.50 36.11 66.82
CA GLN A 221 -5.44 35.67 67.84
C GLN A 221 -4.77 35.69 69.25
N LYS A 222 -3.55 35.15 69.34
CA LYS A 222 -2.78 35.23 70.61
C LYS A 222 -2.47 36.69 71.09
N SER A 223 -2.19 37.59 70.14
CA SER A 223 -1.98 38.99 70.46
C SER A 223 -3.27 39.67 70.94
N LEU A 224 -4.41 39.36 70.34
CA LEU A 224 -5.72 39.85 70.79
C LEU A 224 -6.09 39.35 72.22
N ASP A 225 -5.88 38.05 72.42
CA ASP A 225 -6.19 37.42 73.73
C ASP A 225 -5.30 38.04 74.89
N CYS A 226 -4.07 38.44 74.55
CA CYS A 226 -3.15 39.16 75.51
C CYS A 226 -3.54 40.62 75.74
N GLN A 227 -4.33 41.27 74.91
CA GLN A 227 -4.80 42.65 75.09
C GLN A 227 -6.13 42.77 75.83
N LEU A 228 -6.83 41.64 76.00
CA LEU A 228 -8.11 41.59 76.73
C LEU A 228 -7.99 41.20 78.20
N ILE A 229 -6.80 40.96 78.71
CA ILE A 229 -6.44 40.77 80.14
C ILE A 229 -5.79 42.05 80.69
#